data_385a6953dad8fbbe6ad89a5310e05396
#
_entry.id   385a6953dad8fbbe6ad89a5310e05396
#
_cell.length_a   1.000
_cell.length_b   1.000
_cell.length_c   1.000
_cell.angle_alpha   90.00
_cell.angle_beta   90.00
_cell.angle_gamma   90.00
#
_symmetry.space_group_name_H-M   'P 1'
#
loop_
_entity.id
_entity.type
_entity.pdbx_description
1 polymer ?
#
loop_
_entity_poly.entity_id
_entity_poly.type
_entity_poly.pdbx_seq_one_letter_code
_entity_poly.pdbx_strand_id
1 'polypeptide(L)'
;MKKINLAVVGATGMVGRTFLKVLEERQLPIENFYVMASSRSAGSKLTFNGKEYTVEELTEHSFDKPIDIALFSAGGGTSEKFAPIAAAHGCIVIDNSSQWRMDPEVPLVVPEVNPEDIAWHKNIIANPNCSTIQAIVALKPLDDKYKIKRVVYSTYQAVSGAGVAGWKDLENGLKGEAPKKFPHPIANNCLPHIDSFLDNGYTKEEMKMVNETRKILHNDNMRVTATTVRVPVFDCHSESINIEFEKPFEMDELLETLKNAPGVVLQNNSEANEYPLAVDAAGHDEVFIGRVRRDESVESGVNIWVVADNIRKGAATNAVQIAEEIVKNMQ
;
A
#
# COMPACT_ATOMS: atom_id res chain seq x y z
N MET A 1 24.19 -12.43 1.20
CA MET A 1 22.82 -12.62 1.79
C MET A 1 22.43 -14.08 1.63
N LYS A 2 21.78 -14.64 2.64
CA LYS A 2 21.20 -15.98 2.59
C LYS A 2 20.15 -16.05 1.49
N LYS A 3 20.17 -17.11 0.67
CA LYS A 3 19.09 -17.34 -0.31
C LYS A 3 17.86 -17.91 0.40
N ILE A 4 16.68 -17.52 -0.08
CA ILE A 4 15.39 -17.87 0.50
C ILE A 4 14.51 -18.64 -0.47
N ASN A 5 13.59 -19.43 0.06
CA ASN A 5 12.50 -20.03 -0.68
C ASN A 5 11.28 -19.08 -0.56
N LEU A 6 10.84 -18.54 -1.69
CA LEU A 6 9.78 -17.52 -1.73
C LEU A 6 8.52 -18.05 -2.42
N ALA A 7 7.37 -17.83 -1.83
CA ALA A 7 6.08 -18.06 -2.48
C ALA A 7 5.33 -16.76 -2.74
N VAL A 8 4.57 -16.71 -3.85
CA VAL A 8 3.59 -15.67 -4.14
C VAL A 8 2.21 -16.31 -4.21
N VAL A 9 1.34 -15.96 -3.27
CA VAL A 9 -0.03 -16.43 -3.18
C VAL A 9 -0.98 -15.39 -3.76
N GLY A 10 -1.81 -15.81 -4.73
CA GLY A 10 -2.60 -14.89 -5.55
C GLY A 10 -1.81 -14.32 -6.74
N ALA A 11 -0.82 -15.07 -7.22
CA ALA A 11 0.16 -14.68 -8.23
C ALA A 11 -0.45 -14.20 -9.56
N THR A 12 -1.66 -14.64 -9.90
CA THR A 12 -2.35 -14.29 -11.16
C THR A 12 -3.13 -12.99 -11.11
N GLY A 13 -3.32 -12.42 -9.91
CA GLY A 13 -3.98 -11.12 -9.70
C GLY A 13 -3.11 -9.93 -10.12
N MET A 14 -3.68 -8.72 -10.12
CA MET A 14 -2.96 -7.49 -10.49
C MET A 14 -1.73 -7.28 -9.59
N VAL A 15 -1.91 -7.24 -8.28
CA VAL A 15 -0.79 -7.10 -7.30
C VAL A 15 0.14 -8.31 -7.35
N GLY A 16 -0.39 -9.54 -7.52
CA GLY A 16 0.43 -10.75 -7.63
C GLY A 16 1.41 -10.69 -8.81
N ARG A 17 0.98 -10.20 -9.97
CA ARG A 17 1.85 -9.98 -11.13
C ARG A 17 2.87 -8.86 -10.88
N THR A 18 2.46 -7.83 -10.15
CA THR A 18 3.35 -6.74 -9.77
C THR A 18 4.41 -7.22 -8.77
N PHE A 19 4.09 -8.16 -7.86
CA PHE A 19 5.12 -8.82 -7.03
C PHE A 19 6.24 -9.41 -7.88
N LEU A 20 5.89 -10.17 -8.93
CA LEU A 20 6.91 -10.79 -9.79
C LEU A 20 7.83 -9.72 -10.40
N LYS A 21 7.24 -8.65 -10.95
CA LYS A 21 7.98 -7.55 -11.55
C LYS A 21 8.90 -6.85 -10.54
N VAL A 22 8.38 -6.50 -9.36
CA VAL A 22 9.16 -5.82 -8.32
C VAL A 22 10.27 -6.72 -7.78
N LEU A 23 10.01 -8.02 -7.60
CA LEU A 23 11.04 -9.00 -7.20
C LEU A 23 12.16 -9.12 -8.23
N GLU A 24 11.85 -9.08 -9.54
CA GLU A 24 12.87 -9.05 -10.61
C GLU A 24 13.71 -7.77 -10.56
N GLU A 25 13.07 -6.62 -10.42
CA GLU A 25 13.74 -5.32 -10.35
C GLU A 25 14.65 -5.18 -9.13
N ARG A 26 14.21 -5.68 -7.97
CA ARG A 26 14.91 -5.57 -6.69
C ARG A 26 15.89 -6.72 -6.41
N GLN A 27 15.88 -7.77 -7.23
CA GLN A 27 16.83 -8.88 -7.20
C GLN A 27 16.98 -9.56 -5.83
N LEU A 28 15.86 -9.86 -5.18
CA LEU A 28 15.86 -10.60 -3.92
C LEU A 28 16.60 -11.95 -4.11
N PRO A 29 17.42 -12.41 -3.16
CA PRO A 29 18.20 -13.64 -3.30
C PRO A 29 17.32 -14.89 -3.13
N ILE A 30 16.60 -15.28 -4.19
CA ILE A 30 15.67 -16.40 -4.19
C ILE A 30 16.37 -17.67 -4.66
N GLU A 31 16.24 -18.76 -3.87
CA GLU A 31 16.68 -20.12 -4.23
C GLU A 31 15.60 -20.88 -4.98
N ASN A 32 14.43 -21.02 -4.33
CA ASN A 32 13.25 -21.64 -4.93
C ASN A 32 12.09 -20.66 -4.95
N PHE A 33 11.37 -20.64 -6.06
CA PHE A 33 10.24 -19.73 -6.26
C PHE A 33 8.96 -20.51 -6.57
N TYR A 34 7.90 -20.22 -5.82
CA TYR A 34 6.60 -20.89 -5.93
C TYR A 34 5.52 -19.85 -6.25
N VAL A 35 4.65 -20.16 -7.20
CA VAL A 35 3.51 -19.32 -7.57
C VAL A 35 2.21 -20.08 -7.36
N MET A 36 1.33 -19.53 -6.53
CA MET A 36 0.12 -20.17 -6.10
C MET A 36 -1.10 -19.29 -6.35
N ALA A 37 -2.22 -19.90 -6.70
CA ALA A 37 -3.50 -19.21 -6.85
C ALA A 37 -4.68 -20.16 -6.60
N SER A 38 -5.92 -19.71 -6.84
CA SER A 38 -7.09 -20.57 -6.73
C SER A 38 -7.09 -21.66 -7.82
N SER A 39 -7.89 -22.71 -7.63
CA SER A 39 -8.10 -23.80 -8.59
C SER A 39 -8.42 -23.30 -10.01
N ARG A 40 -9.12 -22.17 -10.14
CA ARG A 40 -9.44 -21.55 -11.45
C ARG A 40 -8.21 -21.12 -12.25
N SER A 41 -7.12 -20.80 -11.57
CA SER A 41 -5.88 -20.33 -12.18
C SER A 41 -4.77 -21.38 -12.17
N ALA A 42 -4.95 -22.48 -11.46
CA ALA A 42 -4.00 -23.59 -11.41
C ALA A 42 -3.74 -24.14 -12.82
N GLY A 43 -2.49 -24.49 -13.10
CA GLY A 43 -2.02 -24.95 -14.41
C GLY A 43 -1.67 -23.83 -15.39
N SER A 44 -2.07 -22.58 -15.13
CA SER A 44 -1.61 -21.43 -15.95
C SER A 44 -0.11 -21.18 -15.76
N LYS A 45 0.49 -20.42 -16.67
CA LYS A 45 1.92 -20.13 -16.70
C LYS A 45 2.18 -18.67 -16.36
N LEU A 46 3.24 -18.44 -15.57
CA LEU A 46 3.78 -17.11 -15.28
C LEU A 46 5.30 -17.13 -15.52
N THR A 47 5.82 -16.03 -16.05
CA THR A 47 7.26 -15.86 -16.24
C THR A 47 7.85 -15.06 -15.08
N PHE A 48 8.99 -15.52 -14.55
CA PHE A 48 9.77 -14.81 -13.53
C PHE A 48 11.26 -15.04 -13.81
N ASN A 49 12.05 -13.99 -13.87
CA ASN A 49 13.48 -14.03 -14.24
C ASN A 49 13.75 -14.83 -15.53
N GLY A 50 12.90 -14.65 -16.54
CA GLY A 50 13.00 -15.34 -17.83
C GLY A 50 12.67 -16.84 -17.81
N LYS A 51 12.28 -17.40 -16.65
CA LYS A 51 11.87 -18.79 -16.48
C LYS A 51 10.37 -18.91 -16.31
N GLU A 52 9.78 -19.93 -16.95
CA GLU A 52 8.35 -20.23 -16.83
C GLU A 52 8.06 -21.07 -15.56
N TYR A 53 7.04 -20.63 -14.81
CA TYR A 53 6.53 -21.32 -13.62
C TYR A 53 5.06 -21.70 -13.83
N THR A 54 4.70 -22.93 -13.47
CA THR A 54 3.31 -23.36 -13.45
C THR A 54 2.65 -22.92 -12.16
N VAL A 55 1.53 -22.23 -12.25
CA VAL A 55 0.75 -21.83 -11.09
C VAL A 55 0.14 -23.07 -10.43
N GLU A 56 0.45 -23.25 -9.16
CA GLU A 56 -0.10 -24.34 -8.33
C GLU A 56 -1.41 -23.90 -7.69
N GLU A 57 -2.29 -24.86 -7.41
CA GLU A 57 -3.46 -24.62 -6.58
C GLU A 57 -3.03 -24.41 -5.13
N LEU A 58 -3.55 -23.35 -4.49
CA LEU A 58 -3.35 -23.13 -3.06
C LEU A 58 -4.23 -24.11 -2.26
N THR A 59 -3.58 -24.98 -1.50
CA THR A 59 -4.21 -25.99 -0.64
C THR A 59 -3.59 -25.96 0.76
N GLU A 60 -4.13 -26.70 1.70
CA GLU A 60 -3.58 -26.84 3.06
C GLU A 60 -2.19 -27.48 3.06
N HIS A 61 -1.86 -28.26 2.02
CA HIS A 61 -0.56 -28.91 1.84
C HIS A 61 0.47 -28.05 1.07
N SER A 62 0.11 -26.84 0.66
CA SER A 62 1.00 -25.97 -0.12
C SER A 62 2.26 -25.56 0.66
N PHE A 63 2.17 -25.55 1.99
CA PHE A 63 3.25 -25.15 2.91
C PHE A 63 4.01 -26.34 3.53
N ASP A 64 3.74 -27.58 3.11
CA ASP A 64 4.59 -28.73 3.43
C ASP A 64 5.97 -28.61 2.76
N LYS A 65 6.10 -27.70 1.78
CA LYS A 65 7.36 -27.32 1.13
C LYS A 65 8.15 -26.36 2.02
N PRO A 66 9.49 -26.36 1.91
CA PRO A 66 10.32 -25.42 2.66
C PRO A 66 10.18 -24.00 2.09
N ILE A 67 9.21 -23.23 2.55
CA ILE A 67 8.97 -21.83 2.17
C ILE A 67 9.39 -20.94 3.34
N ASP A 68 10.35 -20.06 3.12
CA ASP A 68 10.82 -19.13 4.15
C ASP A 68 9.90 -17.90 4.25
N ILE A 69 9.50 -17.34 3.11
CA ILE A 69 8.63 -16.14 3.03
C ILE A 69 7.52 -16.36 2.00
N ALA A 70 6.30 -15.92 2.31
CA ALA A 70 5.18 -15.93 1.39
C ALA A 70 4.51 -14.55 1.28
N LEU A 71 4.44 -14.00 0.07
CA LEU A 71 3.74 -12.75 -0.24
C LEU A 71 2.28 -13.08 -0.60
N PHE A 72 1.33 -12.65 0.22
CA PHE A 72 -0.09 -12.93 0.03
C PHE A 72 -0.83 -11.74 -0.60
N SER A 73 -1.51 -11.99 -1.72
CA SER A 73 -2.46 -11.05 -2.35
C SER A 73 -3.64 -11.79 -2.95
N ALA A 74 -4.36 -12.56 -2.12
CA ALA A 74 -5.45 -13.42 -2.53
C ALA A 74 -6.80 -13.09 -1.84
N GLY A 75 -6.87 -11.94 -1.15
CA GLY A 75 -8.05 -11.47 -0.41
C GLY A 75 -8.13 -12.00 1.02
N GLY A 76 -8.93 -11.31 1.86
CA GLY A 76 -9.00 -11.54 3.30
C GLY A 76 -9.39 -12.97 3.68
N GLY A 77 -10.45 -13.53 3.10
CA GLY A 77 -10.87 -14.89 3.43
C GLY A 77 -9.85 -15.97 3.07
N THR A 78 -9.05 -15.76 2.01
CA THR A 78 -7.93 -16.66 1.69
C THR A 78 -6.80 -16.49 2.73
N SER A 79 -6.49 -15.27 3.10
CA SER A 79 -5.47 -15.00 4.11
C SER A 79 -5.88 -15.53 5.49
N GLU A 80 -7.12 -15.31 5.90
CA GLU A 80 -7.67 -15.85 7.16
C GLU A 80 -7.46 -17.36 7.28
N LYS A 81 -7.70 -18.10 6.18
CA LYS A 81 -7.55 -19.57 6.16
C LYS A 81 -6.09 -19.99 6.08
N PHE A 82 -5.31 -19.44 5.17
CA PHE A 82 -4.02 -20.02 4.78
C PHE A 82 -2.80 -19.35 5.44
N ALA A 83 -2.90 -18.11 5.90
CA ALA A 83 -1.76 -17.47 6.58
C ALA A 83 -1.39 -18.16 7.91
N PRO A 84 -2.35 -18.57 8.78
CA PRO A 84 -2.02 -19.34 9.96
C PRO A 84 -1.39 -20.73 9.66
N ILE A 85 -1.83 -21.38 8.57
CA ILE A 85 -1.25 -22.66 8.13
C ILE A 85 0.21 -22.45 7.72
N ALA A 86 0.49 -21.45 6.89
CA ALA A 86 1.85 -21.11 6.48
C ALA A 86 2.73 -20.77 7.70
N ALA A 87 2.23 -19.94 8.61
CA ALA A 87 2.92 -19.56 9.84
C ALA A 87 3.27 -20.75 10.74
N ALA A 88 2.35 -21.73 10.85
CA ALA A 88 2.58 -22.96 11.61
C ALA A 88 3.69 -23.85 11.01
N HIS A 89 3.95 -23.74 9.69
CA HIS A 89 5.06 -24.41 9.00
C HIS A 89 6.37 -23.59 9.04
N GLY A 90 6.41 -22.51 9.81
CA GLY A 90 7.59 -21.63 9.95
C GLY A 90 7.79 -20.64 8.80
N CYS A 91 6.83 -20.53 7.88
CA CYS A 91 6.85 -19.55 6.81
C CYS A 91 6.44 -18.16 7.35
N ILE A 92 7.20 -17.13 7.02
CA ILE A 92 6.81 -15.74 7.33
C ILE A 92 5.88 -15.24 6.22
N VAL A 93 4.64 -14.94 6.59
CA VAL A 93 3.61 -14.42 5.68
C VAL A 93 3.64 -12.90 5.71
N ILE A 94 3.72 -12.27 4.54
CA ILE A 94 3.51 -10.82 4.37
C ILE A 94 2.18 -10.66 3.62
N ASP A 95 1.15 -10.24 4.35
CA ASP A 95 -0.22 -10.23 3.84
C ASP A 95 -0.67 -8.84 3.39
N ASN A 96 -1.05 -8.73 2.12
CA ASN A 96 -1.56 -7.50 1.52
C ASN A 96 -3.08 -7.29 1.72
N SER A 97 -3.78 -8.24 2.32
CA SER A 97 -5.21 -8.08 2.62
C SER A 97 -5.44 -7.23 3.87
N SER A 98 -6.70 -6.89 4.14
CA SER A 98 -7.04 -6.18 5.37
C SER A 98 -7.23 -7.08 6.60
N GLN A 99 -7.05 -8.40 6.45
CA GLN A 99 -7.44 -9.40 7.46
C GLN A 99 -6.72 -9.19 8.80
N TRP A 100 -5.41 -8.96 8.74
CA TRP A 100 -4.55 -8.94 9.94
C TRP A 100 -4.14 -7.54 10.40
N ARG A 101 -4.48 -6.50 9.63
CA ARG A 101 -3.95 -5.14 9.86
C ARG A 101 -4.24 -4.59 11.25
N MET A 102 -5.42 -4.89 11.79
CA MET A 102 -5.83 -4.39 13.11
C MET A 102 -5.70 -5.44 14.23
N ASP A 103 -5.14 -6.62 13.92
CA ASP A 103 -4.80 -7.61 14.93
C ASP A 103 -3.64 -7.08 15.80
N PRO A 104 -3.79 -7.03 17.15
CA PRO A 104 -2.75 -6.48 18.03
C PRO A 104 -1.47 -7.35 18.08
N GLU A 105 -1.56 -8.61 17.67
CA GLU A 105 -0.42 -9.52 17.64
C GLU A 105 0.30 -9.56 16.27
N VAL A 106 -0.18 -8.80 15.30
CA VAL A 106 0.37 -8.74 13.93
C VAL A 106 0.91 -7.33 13.65
N PRO A 107 2.21 -7.18 13.36
CA PRO A 107 2.77 -5.88 12.98
C PRO A 107 2.20 -5.40 11.65
N LEU A 108 1.97 -4.09 11.56
CA LEU A 108 1.51 -3.38 10.37
C LEU A 108 2.64 -2.47 9.92
N VAL A 109 3.33 -2.82 8.81
CA VAL A 109 4.67 -2.29 8.54
C VAL A 109 4.76 -1.49 7.24
N VAL A 110 5.39 -0.32 7.36
CA VAL A 110 5.94 0.46 6.24
C VAL A 110 7.44 0.63 6.50
N PRO A 111 8.34 0.02 5.72
CA PRO A 111 9.78 -0.02 6.02
C PRO A 111 10.46 1.33 6.19
N GLU A 112 9.99 2.39 5.54
CA GLU A 112 10.49 3.76 5.73
C GLU A 112 10.02 4.42 7.02
N VAL A 113 9.10 3.78 7.77
CA VAL A 113 8.37 4.40 8.89
C VAL A 113 8.61 3.68 10.21
N ASN A 114 8.35 2.37 10.24
CA ASN A 114 8.39 1.53 11.45
C ASN A 114 9.01 0.15 11.17
N PRO A 115 10.23 0.07 10.56
CA PRO A 115 10.87 -1.22 10.25
C PRO A 115 11.16 -2.06 11.50
N GLU A 116 11.31 -1.44 12.67
CA GLU A 116 11.52 -2.10 13.95
C GLU A 116 10.34 -3.00 14.36
N ASP A 117 9.13 -2.71 13.89
CA ASP A 117 7.95 -3.53 14.19
C ASP A 117 8.02 -4.93 13.57
N ILE A 118 8.87 -5.13 12.56
CA ILE A 118 9.14 -6.47 12.01
C ILE A 118 9.62 -7.43 13.11
N ALA A 119 10.37 -6.96 14.10
CA ALA A 119 11.02 -7.80 15.09
C ALA A 119 10.05 -8.61 15.99
N TRP A 120 8.80 -8.17 16.13
CA TRP A 120 7.83 -8.84 17.01
C TRP A 120 6.77 -9.66 16.26
N HIS A 121 6.94 -9.92 14.95
CA HIS A 121 6.02 -10.76 14.19
C HIS A 121 5.95 -12.20 14.74
N LYS A 122 4.75 -12.79 14.65
CA LYS A 122 4.51 -14.22 14.93
C LYS A 122 4.30 -14.97 13.61
N ASN A 123 5.24 -14.84 12.67
CA ASN A 123 5.20 -15.34 11.31
C ASN A 123 4.06 -14.77 10.42
N ILE A 124 3.36 -13.72 10.87
CA ILE A 124 2.43 -12.96 10.03
C ILE A 124 2.77 -11.48 10.18
N ILE A 125 2.91 -10.78 9.06
CA ILE A 125 3.14 -9.33 8.98
C ILE A 125 2.09 -8.77 8.02
N ALA A 126 1.39 -7.72 8.43
CA ALA A 126 0.40 -7.06 7.60
C ALA A 126 1.03 -5.93 6.78
N ASN A 127 0.70 -5.90 5.48
CA ASN A 127 0.99 -4.81 4.58
C ASN A 127 -0.19 -3.82 4.61
N PRO A 128 0.03 -2.51 4.86
CA PRO A 128 -1.06 -1.57 5.06
C PRO A 128 -1.92 -1.31 3.80
N ASN A 129 -2.97 -0.53 3.97
CA ASN A 129 -3.79 -0.01 2.89
C ASN A 129 -2.96 0.88 1.94
N CYS A 130 -3.27 0.85 0.66
CA CYS A 130 -2.49 1.55 -0.37
C CYS A 130 -2.43 3.07 -0.15
N SER A 131 -3.55 3.69 0.22
CA SER A 131 -3.57 5.11 0.55
C SER A 131 -2.83 5.39 1.87
N THR A 132 -2.98 4.52 2.87
CA THR A 132 -2.24 4.66 4.15
C THR A 132 -0.74 4.63 3.93
N ILE A 133 -0.21 3.70 3.13
CA ILE A 133 1.25 3.58 2.90
C ILE A 133 1.84 4.89 2.41
N GLN A 134 1.29 5.46 1.33
CA GLN A 134 1.84 6.69 0.76
C GLN A 134 1.69 7.89 1.71
N ALA A 135 0.56 7.98 2.42
CA ALA A 135 0.34 9.04 3.40
C ALA A 135 1.36 8.97 4.54
N ILE A 136 1.58 7.80 5.12
CA ILE A 136 2.47 7.61 6.27
C ILE A 136 3.93 7.89 5.93
N VAL A 137 4.40 7.53 4.73
CA VAL A 137 5.75 7.90 4.26
C VAL A 137 5.93 9.42 4.25
N ALA A 138 4.90 10.17 3.84
CA ALA A 138 4.93 11.63 3.87
C ALA A 138 4.81 12.20 5.30
N LEU A 139 4.03 11.57 6.18
CA LEU A 139 3.76 12.08 7.53
C LEU A 139 4.89 11.81 8.52
N LYS A 140 5.55 10.65 8.43
CA LYS A 140 6.56 10.22 9.42
C LYS A 140 7.65 11.24 9.68
N PRO A 141 8.35 11.80 8.68
CA PRO A 141 9.40 12.79 8.91
C PRO A 141 8.87 14.08 9.57
N LEU A 142 7.63 14.43 9.29
CA LEU A 142 6.96 15.60 9.88
C LEU A 142 6.53 15.32 11.34
N ASP A 143 6.02 14.12 11.61
CA ASP A 143 5.65 13.71 12.97
C ASP A 143 6.85 13.63 13.90
N ASP A 144 7.96 13.06 13.43
CA ASP A 144 9.19 12.96 14.21
C ASP A 144 9.66 14.33 14.68
N LYS A 145 9.57 15.33 13.83
CA LYS A 145 10.11 16.66 14.09
C LYS A 145 9.13 17.60 14.77
N TYR A 146 7.89 17.65 14.29
CA TYR A 146 6.93 18.68 14.69
C TYR A 146 5.78 18.15 15.54
N LYS A 147 5.60 16.83 15.67
CA LYS A 147 4.52 16.13 16.36
C LYS A 147 3.16 16.46 15.78
N ILE A 148 2.60 15.50 15.09
CA ILE A 148 1.29 15.66 14.44
C ILE A 148 0.18 15.59 15.49
N LYS A 149 -0.64 16.60 15.54
CA LYS A 149 -1.82 16.74 16.40
C LYS A 149 -3.09 16.27 15.70
N ARG A 150 -3.20 16.56 14.40
CA ARG A 150 -4.39 16.25 13.61
C ARG A 150 -4.03 16.06 12.14
N VAL A 151 -4.70 15.09 11.48
CA VAL A 151 -4.63 14.85 10.04
C VAL A 151 -6.02 14.79 9.44
N VAL A 152 -6.22 15.45 8.31
CA VAL A 152 -7.41 15.32 7.46
C VAL A 152 -6.96 14.82 6.10
N TYR A 153 -7.44 13.65 5.75
CA TYR A 153 -7.24 13.05 4.43
C TYR A 153 -8.42 13.36 3.50
N SER A 154 -8.12 13.79 2.29
CA SER A 154 -9.04 13.80 1.16
C SER A 154 -8.36 13.06 0.02
N THR A 155 -8.79 11.82 -0.27
CA THR A 155 -8.13 10.98 -1.26
C THR A 155 -8.84 11.01 -2.60
N TYR A 156 -8.06 10.85 -3.67
CA TYR A 156 -8.48 10.75 -5.06
C TYR A 156 -7.89 9.45 -5.60
N GLN A 157 -8.65 8.33 -5.40
CA GLN A 157 -8.12 6.99 -5.60
C GLN A 157 -8.42 6.46 -6.99
N ALA A 158 -7.38 5.96 -7.65
CA ALA A 158 -7.44 5.33 -8.96
C ALA A 158 -8.29 4.05 -8.98
N VAL A 159 -8.87 3.73 -10.12
CA VAL A 159 -9.75 2.56 -10.29
C VAL A 159 -9.00 1.23 -10.15
N SER A 160 -7.68 1.19 -10.38
CA SER A 160 -6.84 0.00 -10.16
C SER A 160 -6.88 -0.52 -8.72
N GLY A 161 -7.16 0.34 -7.73
CA GLY A 161 -7.40 -0.07 -6.35
C GLY A 161 -8.58 -1.02 -6.16
N ALA A 162 -9.54 -1.04 -7.10
CA ALA A 162 -10.61 -2.04 -7.18
C ALA A 162 -10.25 -3.26 -8.05
N GLY A 163 -8.97 -3.41 -8.41
CA GLY A 163 -8.45 -4.49 -9.23
C GLY A 163 -8.84 -4.38 -10.71
N VAL A 164 -8.60 -5.45 -11.46
CA VAL A 164 -8.88 -5.52 -12.91
C VAL A 164 -10.32 -5.13 -13.25
N ALA A 165 -11.29 -5.46 -12.41
CA ALA A 165 -12.70 -5.13 -12.65
C ALA A 165 -12.95 -3.62 -12.60
N GLY A 166 -12.33 -2.90 -11.65
CA GLY A 166 -12.43 -1.44 -11.59
C GLY A 166 -11.74 -0.75 -12.77
N TRP A 167 -10.58 -1.25 -13.17
CA TRP A 167 -9.84 -0.77 -14.33
C TRP A 167 -10.70 -0.89 -15.61
N LYS A 168 -11.32 -2.05 -15.81
CA LYS A 168 -12.24 -2.29 -16.96
C LYS A 168 -13.49 -1.43 -16.91
N ASP A 169 -14.03 -1.13 -15.73
CA ASP A 169 -15.21 -0.26 -15.62
C ASP A 169 -14.92 1.17 -16.10
N LEU A 170 -13.72 1.70 -15.83
CA LEU A 170 -13.32 2.98 -16.39
C LEU A 170 -13.12 2.88 -17.90
N GLU A 171 -12.38 1.89 -18.39
CA GLU A 171 -12.12 1.70 -19.82
C GLU A 171 -13.42 1.58 -20.63
N ASN A 172 -14.37 0.77 -20.15
CA ASN A 172 -15.66 0.56 -20.78
C ASN A 172 -16.60 1.77 -20.64
N GLY A 173 -16.57 2.43 -19.47
CA GLY A 173 -17.35 3.62 -19.21
C GLY A 173 -16.95 4.80 -20.12
N LEU A 174 -15.66 4.93 -20.48
CA LEU A 174 -15.20 5.91 -21.49
C LEU A 174 -15.75 5.61 -22.89
N LYS A 175 -16.18 4.38 -23.17
CA LYS A 175 -16.86 3.96 -24.41
C LYS A 175 -18.41 4.05 -24.28
N GLY A 176 -18.93 4.51 -23.15
CA GLY A 176 -20.37 4.64 -22.88
C GLY A 176 -21.06 3.38 -22.36
N GLU A 177 -20.30 2.34 -21.93
CA GLU A 177 -20.88 1.14 -21.33
C GLU A 177 -21.31 1.37 -19.88
N ALA A 178 -22.33 0.64 -19.44
CA ALA A 178 -22.78 0.66 -18.05
C ALA A 178 -21.76 0.04 -17.08
N PRO A 179 -21.64 0.54 -15.83
CA PRO A 179 -20.71 0.00 -14.84
C PRO A 179 -21.12 -1.43 -14.44
N LYS A 180 -20.11 -2.26 -14.14
CA LYS A 180 -20.28 -3.64 -13.65
C LYS A 180 -19.69 -3.83 -12.25
N LYS A 181 -18.68 -3.02 -11.90
CA LYS A 181 -17.98 -3.08 -10.61
C LYS A 181 -18.43 -1.98 -9.66
N PHE A 182 -18.52 -0.75 -10.14
CA PHE A 182 -18.91 0.40 -9.32
C PHE A 182 -20.43 0.59 -9.28
N PRO A 183 -21.00 1.16 -8.20
CA PRO A 183 -22.44 1.39 -8.08
C PRO A 183 -22.94 2.47 -9.04
N HIS A 184 -22.06 3.33 -9.54
CA HIS A 184 -22.35 4.40 -10.49
C HIS A 184 -21.27 4.47 -11.58
N PRO A 185 -21.53 5.05 -12.75
CA PRO A 185 -20.52 5.28 -13.78
C PRO A 185 -19.32 6.06 -13.19
N ILE A 186 -18.11 5.51 -13.37
CA ILE A 186 -16.89 6.18 -12.92
C ILE A 186 -16.34 7.14 -13.98
N ALA A 187 -16.54 6.87 -15.27
CA ALA A 187 -16.12 7.75 -16.35
C ALA A 187 -16.76 9.13 -16.19
N ASN A 188 -15.95 10.18 -16.21
CA ASN A 188 -16.36 11.58 -15.99
C ASN A 188 -17.08 11.85 -14.64
N ASN A 189 -16.77 11.07 -13.61
CA ASN A 189 -17.45 11.15 -12.31
C ASN A 189 -16.49 10.95 -11.15
N CYS A 190 -16.85 11.46 -9.95
CA CYS A 190 -16.18 11.18 -8.68
C CYS A 190 -17.17 10.46 -7.76
N LEU A 191 -16.76 9.30 -7.21
CA LEU A 191 -17.61 8.52 -6.32
C LEU A 191 -17.07 8.65 -4.89
N PRO A 192 -17.72 9.42 -3.97
CA PRO A 192 -17.27 9.57 -2.58
C PRO A 192 -17.67 8.34 -1.75
N HIS A 193 -17.31 7.17 -2.24
CA HIS A 193 -17.70 5.89 -1.69
C HIS A 193 -16.72 4.81 -2.14
N ILE A 194 -15.88 4.36 -1.23
CA ILE A 194 -14.96 3.23 -1.44
C ILE A 194 -15.17 2.23 -0.31
N ASP A 195 -15.41 0.94 -0.66
CA ASP A 195 -15.78 -0.12 0.28
C ASP A 195 -17.19 0.10 0.88
N SER A 196 -17.60 -0.67 1.87
CA SER A 196 -18.94 -0.61 2.45
C SER A 196 -19.07 0.49 3.51
N PHE A 197 -20.25 1.07 3.64
CA PHE A 197 -20.58 2.01 4.71
C PHE A 197 -20.67 1.31 6.06
N LEU A 198 -20.35 2.06 7.11
CA LEU A 198 -20.45 1.70 8.51
C LEU A 198 -21.57 2.54 9.19
N ASP A 199 -22.00 2.11 10.37
CA ASP A 199 -23.09 2.77 11.12
C ASP A 199 -22.75 4.19 11.57
N ASN A 200 -21.47 4.53 11.64
CA ASN A 200 -20.98 5.88 11.97
C ASN A 200 -20.93 6.84 10.77
N GLY A 201 -21.39 6.42 9.60
CA GLY A 201 -21.41 7.20 8.37
C GLY A 201 -20.10 7.19 7.57
N TYR A 202 -19.02 6.65 8.12
CA TYR A 202 -17.79 6.43 7.39
C TYR A 202 -17.88 5.18 6.51
N THR A 203 -16.99 5.06 5.53
CA THR A 203 -16.75 3.80 4.84
C THR A 203 -15.64 3.00 5.53
N LYS A 204 -15.56 1.69 5.25
CA LYS A 204 -14.44 0.87 5.72
C LYS A 204 -13.10 1.41 5.23
N GLU A 205 -13.03 1.93 4.01
CA GLU A 205 -11.80 2.50 3.46
C GLU A 205 -11.33 3.72 4.25
N GLU A 206 -12.22 4.61 4.63
CA GLU A 206 -11.93 5.76 5.46
C GLU A 206 -11.42 5.35 6.85
N MET A 207 -12.06 4.35 7.46
CA MET A 207 -11.63 3.84 8.77
C MET A 207 -10.29 3.08 8.73
N LYS A 208 -9.93 2.46 7.59
CA LYS A 208 -8.56 1.92 7.41
C LYS A 208 -7.54 3.04 7.54
N MET A 209 -7.72 4.16 6.83
CA MET A 209 -6.79 5.29 6.94
C MET A 209 -6.68 5.83 8.38
N VAL A 210 -7.81 5.95 9.08
CA VAL A 210 -7.83 6.43 10.48
C VAL A 210 -7.08 5.47 11.40
N ASN A 211 -7.43 4.19 11.37
CA ASN A 211 -6.93 3.21 12.34
C ASN A 211 -5.49 2.78 12.03
N GLU A 212 -5.17 2.57 10.76
CA GLU A 212 -3.82 2.18 10.34
C GLU A 212 -2.80 3.30 10.58
N THR A 213 -3.17 4.58 10.34
CA THR A 213 -2.32 5.75 10.67
C THR A 213 -1.92 5.73 12.16
N ARG A 214 -2.88 5.54 13.05
CA ARG A 214 -2.63 5.48 14.51
C ARG A 214 -1.73 4.31 14.88
N LYS A 215 -2.01 3.13 14.33
CA LYS A 215 -1.24 1.91 14.61
C LYS A 215 0.22 2.05 14.15
N ILE A 216 0.44 2.48 12.92
CA ILE A 216 1.79 2.58 12.34
C ILE A 216 2.63 3.67 13.01
N LEU A 217 2.01 4.81 13.37
CA LEU A 217 2.71 5.90 14.08
C LEU A 217 2.73 5.73 15.60
N HIS A 218 2.22 4.61 16.12
CA HIS A 218 2.14 4.35 17.57
C HIS A 218 1.49 5.49 18.37
N ASN A 219 0.43 6.11 17.81
CA ASN A 219 -0.25 7.25 18.43
C ASN A 219 -1.78 7.11 18.36
N ASP A 220 -2.35 6.42 19.34
CA ASP A 220 -3.80 6.20 19.45
C ASP A 220 -4.59 7.50 19.65
N ASN A 221 -3.94 8.55 20.17
CA ASN A 221 -4.57 9.83 20.47
C ASN A 221 -4.56 10.80 19.27
N MET A 222 -3.86 10.49 18.18
CA MET A 222 -3.83 11.33 17.00
C MET A 222 -5.25 11.52 16.43
N ARG A 223 -5.62 12.77 16.18
CA ARG A 223 -6.91 13.11 15.60
C ARG A 223 -6.84 12.95 14.09
N VAL A 224 -7.50 11.91 13.58
CA VAL A 224 -7.49 11.57 12.16
C VAL A 224 -8.91 11.47 11.65
N THR A 225 -9.16 12.04 10.47
CA THR A 225 -10.39 11.83 9.69
C THR A 225 -10.05 11.70 8.21
N ALA A 226 -10.91 11.03 7.47
CA ALA A 226 -10.71 10.77 6.05
C ALA A 226 -12.01 10.88 5.26
N THR A 227 -11.89 11.35 4.02
CA THR A 227 -12.90 11.22 2.97
C THR A 227 -12.23 10.56 1.78
N THR A 228 -12.70 9.37 1.38
CA THR A 228 -12.11 8.62 0.28
C THR A 228 -12.99 8.65 -0.95
N VAL A 229 -12.41 9.07 -2.08
CA VAL A 229 -13.13 9.29 -3.33
C VAL A 229 -12.50 8.46 -4.45
N ARG A 230 -13.31 7.66 -5.15
CA ARG A 230 -12.90 7.00 -6.39
C ARG A 230 -13.00 8.00 -7.53
N VAL A 231 -11.92 8.17 -8.29
CA VAL A 231 -11.83 9.11 -9.41
C VAL A 231 -11.53 8.37 -10.73
N PRO A 232 -11.82 8.96 -11.90
CA PRO A 232 -11.64 8.34 -13.20
C PRO A 232 -10.17 8.41 -13.67
N VAL A 233 -9.27 7.87 -12.85
CA VAL A 233 -7.83 7.74 -13.08
C VAL A 233 -7.50 6.25 -13.04
N PHE A 234 -6.69 5.77 -13.98
CA PHE A 234 -6.37 4.34 -14.08
C PHE A 234 -5.48 3.88 -12.94
N ASP A 235 -4.35 4.53 -12.74
CA ASP A 235 -3.32 4.16 -11.77
C ASP A 235 -2.87 5.37 -10.95
N CYS A 236 -2.27 5.14 -9.80
CA CYS A 236 -1.83 6.08 -8.78
C CYS A 236 -2.97 6.72 -7.98
N HIS A 237 -2.81 6.66 -6.66
CA HIS A 237 -3.65 7.43 -5.75
C HIS A 237 -3.03 8.80 -5.52
N SER A 238 -3.90 9.82 -5.49
CA SER A 238 -3.52 11.17 -5.08
C SER A 238 -4.24 11.53 -3.79
N GLU A 239 -3.61 12.34 -2.94
CA GLU A 239 -4.17 12.74 -1.65
C GLU A 239 -3.89 14.21 -1.36
N SER A 240 -4.91 14.93 -0.96
CA SER A 240 -4.78 16.23 -0.30
C SER A 240 -4.80 15.99 1.20
N ILE A 241 -3.69 16.28 1.86
CA ILE A 241 -3.51 16.04 3.29
C ILE A 241 -3.34 17.38 4.00
N ASN A 242 -4.23 17.67 4.96
CA ASN A 242 -4.09 18.79 5.88
C ASN A 242 -3.59 18.28 7.23
N ILE A 243 -2.53 18.88 7.73
CA ILE A 243 -1.79 18.47 8.92
C ILE A 243 -1.69 19.63 9.89
N GLU A 244 -2.09 19.41 11.15
CA GLU A 244 -1.87 20.34 12.26
C GLU A 244 -0.80 19.76 13.20
N PHE A 245 0.18 20.57 13.55
CA PHE A 245 1.29 20.20 14.42
C PHE A 245 1.13 20.73 15.86
N GLU A 246 1.81 20.08 16.80
CA GLU A 246 1.96 20.58 18.17
C GLU A 246 3.04 21.66 18.27
N LYS A 247 4.08 21.56 17.42
CA LYS A 247 5.22 22.46 17.41
C LYS A 247 5.14 23.43 16.24
N PRO A 248 5.66 24.66 16.39
CA PRO A 248 5.81 25.56 15.24
C PRO A 248 6.86 25.03 14.26
N PHE A 249 6.80 25.49 13.02
CA PHE A 249 7.76 25.13 11.97
C PHE A 249 8.10 26.31 11.09
N GLU A 250 9.30 26.26 10.50
CA GLU A 250 9.69 27.13 9.40
C GLU A 250 9.53 26.38 8.08
N MET A 251 9.00 27.05 7.04
CA MET A 251 8.67 26.40 5.77
C MET A 251 9.89 25.79 5.08
N ASP A 252 11.02 26.51 5.05
CA ASP A 252 12.25 26.03 4.41
C ASP A 252 12.78 24.77 5.12
N GLU A 253 12.70 24.73 6.45
CA GLU A 253 13.12 23.57 7.24
C GLU A 253 12.18 22.36 7.01
N LEU A 254 10.88 22.60 6.87
CA LEU A 254 9.89 21.56 6.56
C LEU A 254 10.12 20.99 5.16
N LEU A 255 10.37 21.84 4.17
CA LEU A 255 10.68 21.41 2.81
C LEU A 255 11.97 20.58 2.76
N GLU A 256 13.01 21.00 3.47
CA GLU A 256 14.28 20.26 3.55
C GLU A 256 14.08 18.90 4.27
N THR A 257 13.22 18.85 5.28
CA THR A 257 12.83 17.60 5.97
C THR A 257 12.17 16.61 5.01
N LEU A 258 11.23 17.06 4.19
CA LEU A 258 10.56 16.22 3.18
C LEU A 258 11.52 15.79 2.07
N LYS A 259 12.38 16.68 1.61
CA LYS A 259 13.35 16.41 0.54
C LYS A 259 14.36 15.31 0.92
N ASN A 260 14.73 15.23 2.19
CA ASN A 260 15.69 14.24 2.70
C ASN A 260 15.01 12.97 3.27
N ALA A 261 13.69 12.89 3.23
CA ALA A 261 12.96 11.75 3.77
C ALA A 261 13.14 10.50 2.88
N PRO A 262 13.33 9.32 3.46
CA PRO A 262 13.47 8.08 2.70
C PRO A 262 12.19 7.78 1.91
N GLY A 263 12.34 7.36 0.67
CA GLY A 263 11.23 7.01 -0.23
C GLY A 263 10.42 8.19 -0.75
N VAL A 264 10.83 9.44 -0.48
CA VAL A 264 10.13 10.66 -0.89
C VAL A 264 10.86 11.34 -2.06
N VAL A 265 10.08 11.83 -3.02
CA VAL A 265 10.52 12.77 -4.06
C VAL A 265 9.71 14.06 -3.92
N LEU A 266 10.39 15.17 -3.62
CA LEU A 266 9.76 16.48 -3.49
C LEU A 266 9.69 17.17 -4.87
N GLN A 267 8.48 17.44 -5.36
CA GLN A 267 8.17 18.20 -6.58
C GLN A 267 7.31 19.41 -6.21
N ASN A 268 7.94 20.51 -5.83
CA ASN A 268 7.26 21.67 -5.25
C ASN A 268 7.73 23.00 -5.83
N ASN A 269 7.56 23.17 -7.14
CA ASN A 269 7.86 24.43 -7.82
C ASN A 269 6.60 24.95 -8.53
N SER A 270 5.84 25.80 -7.83
CA SER A 270 4.57 26.36 -8.33
C SER A 270 4.76 27.32 -9.52
N GLU A 271 5.89 28.00 -9.63
CA GLU A 271 6.19 28.93 -10.72
C GLU A 271 6.38 28.18 -12.06
N ALA A 272 6.99 26.99 -12.00
CA ALA A 272 7.18 26.11 -13.14
C ALA A 272 6.00 25.14 -13.37
N ASN A 273 4.93 25.19 -12.55
CA ASN A 273 3.85 24.21 -12.52
C ASN A 273 4.33 22.76 -12.23
N GLU A 274 5.40 22.62 -11.47
CA GLU A 274 5.93 21.31 -11.06
C GLU A 274 5.28 20.85 -9.75
N TYR A 275 4.49 19.83 -9.86
CA TYR A 275 3.82 19.15 -8.75
C TYR A 275 3.51 17.70 -9.15
N PRO A 276 3.32 16.78 -8.19
CA PRO A 276 3.08 15.37 -8.51
C PRO A 276 1.79 15.14 -9.30
N LEU A 277 1.90 14.34 -10.36
CA LEU A 277 0.79 13.90 -11.19
C LEU A 277 0.73 12.36 -11.22
N ALA A 278 -0.49 11.82 -11.26
CA ALA A 278 -0.71 10.37 -11.30
C ALA A 278 -0.04 9.71 -12.53
N VAL A 279 -0.07 10.37 -13.69
CA VAL A 279 0.52 9.86 -14.93
C VAL A 279 2.04 9.76 -14.86
N ASP A 280 2.69 10.63 -14.09
CA ASP A 280 4.16 10.68 -13.96
C ASP A 280 4.65 9.76 -12.83
N ALA A 281 3.83 9.55 -11.80
CA ALA A 281 4.15 8.66 -10.69
C ALA A 281 3.90 7.17 -11.00
N ALA A 282 3.14 6.86 -12.04
CA ALA A 282 2.84 5.48 -12.42
C ALA A 282 4.11 4.71 -12.80
N GLY A 283 4.28 3.53 -12.23
CA GLY A 283 5.45 2.67 -12.43
C GLY A 283 6.65 2.99 -11.54
N HIS A 284 6.57 4.01 -10.68
CA HIS A 284 7.61 4.38 -9.72
C HIS A 284 7.32 3.83 -8.31
N ASP A 285 8.37 3.66 -7.52
CA ASP A 285 8.29 3.14 -6.15
C ASP A 285 8.30 4.26 -5.10
N GLU A 286 8.60 5.49 -5.49
CA GLU A 286 8.69 6.64 -4.60
C GLU A 286 7.30 7.22 -4.32
N VAL A 287 7.22 7.93 -3.20
CA VAL A 287 6.10 8.80 -2.84
C VAL A 287 6.43 10.23 -3.24
N PHE A 288 5.67 10.77 -4.18
CA PHE A 288 5.86 12.11 -4.68
C PHE A 288 5.05 13.11 -3.85
N ILE A 289 5.72 14.17 -3.36
CA ILE A 289 5.09 15.21 -2.53
C ILE A 289 5.27 16.56 -3.20
N GLY A 290 4.21 17.36 -3.20
CA GLY A 290 4.25 18.72 -3.70
C GLY A 290 3.10 19.58 -3.18
N ARG A 291 2.94 20.76 -3.74
CA ARG A 291 1.91 21.72 -3.31
C ARG A 291 1.97 21.98 -1.80
N VAL A 292 3.17 21.92 -1.24
CA VAL A 292 3.43 22.16 0.19
C VAL A 292 3.24 23.64 0.47
N ARG A 293 2.33 23.98 1.37
CA ARG A 293 2.00 25.35 1.72
C ARG A 293 1.43 25.43 3.14
N ARG A 294 1.73 26.53 3.82
CA ARG A 294 1.18 26.80 5.16
C ARG A 294 -0.36 26.80 5.12
N ASP A 295 -0.96 26.27 6.15
CA ASP A 295 -2.38 26.44 6.44
C ASP A 295 -2.54 27.60 7.42
N GLU A 296 -3.00 28.74 6.91
CA GLU A 296 -3.15 29.96 7.72
C GLU A 296 -4.43 29.94 8.59
N SER A 297 -5.24 28.91 8.49
CA SER A 297 -6.47 28.78 9.28
C SER A 297 -6.24 28.21 10.67
N VAL A 298 -5.02 27.69 10.94
CA VAL A 298 -4.58 27.14 12.23
C VAL A 298 -3.20 27.67 12.58
N GLU A 299 -2.85 27.63 13.88
CA GLU A 299 -1.60 28.16 14.38
C GLU A 299 -0.35 27.52 13.77
N SER A 300 -0.37 26.19 13.63
CA SER A 300 0.77 25.42 13.09
C SER A 300 0.24 24.31 12.17
N GLY A 301 0.01 24.65 10.91
CA GLY A 301 -0.55 23.72 9.94
C GLY A 301 0.06 23.82 8.55
N VAL A 302 -0.01 22.70 7.82
CA VAL A 302 0.47 22.59 6.45
C VAL A 302 -0.51 21.76 5.61
N ASN A 303 -0.66 22.15 4.35
CA ASN A 303 -1.30 21.36 3.32
C ASN A 303 -0.26 20.78 2.38
N ILE A 304 -0.37 19.50 2.06
CA ILE A 304 0.48 18.80 1.10
C ILE A 304 -0.35 18.05 0.07
N TRP A 305 0.24 17.78 -1.08
CA TRP A 305 -0.30 16.91 -2.11
C TRP A 305 0.64 15.73 -2.30
N VAL A 306 0.10 14.52 -2.16
CA VAL A 306 0.86 13.27 -2.18
C VAL A 306 0.35 12.39 -3.32
N VAL A 307 1.24 11.82 -4.11
CA VAL A 307 0.90 10.89 -5.20
C VAL A 307 1.85 9.70 -5.16
N ALA A 308 1.31 8.48 -5.27
CA ALA A 308 2.12 7.28 -5.43
C ALA A 308 1.39 6.20 -6.23
N ASP A 309 2.14 5.27 -6.82
CA ASP A 309 1.58 4.10 -7.48
C ASP A 309 1.02 3.13 -6.44
N ASN A 310 -0.31 3.03 -6.43
CA ASN A 310 -1.07 2.26 -5.44
C ASN A 310 -0.90 0.75 -5.59
N ILE A 311 -0.40 0.26 -6.72
CA ILE A 311 -0.13 -1.16 -6.96
C ILE A 311 1.34 -1.48 -6.66
N ARG A 312 2.25 -0.51 -6.85
CA ARG A 312 3.67 -0.62 -6.51
C ARG A 312 3.90 -0.25 -5.04
N LYS A 313 4.25 0.99 -4.74
CA LYS A 313 4.52 1.41 -3.35
C LYS A 313 3.33 1.15 -2.43
N GLY A 314 2.12 1.39 -2.91
CA GLY A 314 0.89 1.14 -2.13
C GLY A 314 0.57 -0.33 -1.86
N ALA A 315 1.30 -1.28 -2.44
CA ALA A 315 1.05 -2.72 -2.28
C ALA A 315 2.31 -3.56 -2.45
N ALA A 316 2.68 -3.86 -3.71
CA ALA A 316 3.70 -4.85 -4.02
C ALA A 316 5.09 -4.45 -3.53
N THR A 317 5.51 -3.22 -3.79
CA THR A 317 6.84 -2.76 -3.42
C THR A 317 7.00 -2.71 -1.90
N ASN A 318 6.00 -2.22 -1.16
CA ASN A 318 6.06 -2.18 0.30
C ASN A 318 6.20 -3.59 0.89
N ALA A 319 5.45 -4.57 0.39
CA ALA A 319 5.56 -5.95 0.86
C ALA A 319 6.92 -6.60 0.49
N VAL A 320 7.47 -6.30 -0.68
CA VAL A 320 8.82 -6.78 -1.05
C VAL A 320 9.90 -6.12 -0.21
N GLN A 321 9.78 -4.82 0.11
CA GLN A 321 10.69 -4.13 1.03
C GLN A 321 10.64 -4.75 2.44
N ILE A 322 9.45 -5.15 2.95
CA ILE A 322 9.35 -5.90 4.21
C ILE A 322 10.14 -7.23 4.10
N ALA A 323 10.00 -7.95 2.98
CA ALA A 323 10.77 -9.17 2.75
C ALA A 323 12.27 -8.93 2.71
N GLU A 324 12.74 -7.82 2.12
CA GLU A 324 14.15 -7.41 2.12
C GLU A 324 14.69 -7.19 3.54
N GLU A 325 13.93 -6.48 4.38
CA GLU A 325 14.32 -6.25 5.78
C GLU A 325 14.43 -7.57 6.56
N ILE A 326 13.48 -8.51 6.34
CA ILE A 326 13.55 -9.85 6.94
C ILE A 326 14.80 -10.58 6.49
N VAL A 327 15.08 -10.61 5.18
CA VAL A 327 16.25 -11.31 4.61
C VAL A 327 17.58 -10.72 5.11
N LYS A 328 17.67 -9.41 5.30
CA LYS A 328 18.86 -8.77 5.91
C LYS A 328 19.12 -9.27 7.33
N ASN A 329 18.07 -9.58 8.08
CA ASN A 329 18.15 -10.02 9.47
C ASN A 329 18.26 -11.56 9.62
N MET A 330 18.08 -12.34 8.53
CA MET A 330 18.24 -13.80 8.51
C MET A 330 19.72 -14.28 8.41
N GLN A 331 20.69 -13.39 8.59
CA GLN A 331 22.13 -13.71 8.45
C GLN A 331 22.68 -14.54 9.60
#